data_69a1a6d3b15fe9fc5d7f67c7de12ffd2
#
_entry.id   69a1a6d3b15fe9fc5d7f67c7de12ffd2
#
_cell.length_a   1.000
_cell.length_b   1.000
_cell.length_c   1.000
_cell.angle_alpha   90.00
_cell.angle_beta   90.00
_cell.angle_gamma   90.00
#
_symmetry.space_group_name_H-M   'P 1'
#
loop_
_entity.id
_entity.type
_entity.pdbx_description
1 polymer ?
#
loop_
_entity_poly.entity_id
_entity_poly.type
_entity_poly.pdbx_seq_one_letter_code
_entity_poly.pdbx_strand_id
1 'polypeptide(L)'
;MTLLECLVGITLCALLLNPLLKVSAHLAAKQVEHEKTQLLISEAERALELMGRAIRIAGYQNIKTYNPSKKVDASKQFIQVNKKVGYRGSDSFSVQHALSDGVDFDCIGNALTKDRTRKDLAYQGFVVERQAGVAKGSKVNGGSLICQSLDRQGRLQNTTLMNGVNHLFVEEIQSPRGSGDKGQRVYRLGLQMTDGVLLQVHLERTVATRNLP
;
A
#
# COMPACT_ATOMS: atom_id res chain seq x y z
N MET A 1 -14.51 66.78 -6.30
CA MET A 1 -13.57 65.75 -5.85
C MET A 1 -12.19 66.38 -5.80
N THR A 2 -11.62 66.43 -4.64
CA THR A 2 -10.29 67.00 -4.47
C THR A 2 -9.23 65.93 -4.63
N LEU A 3 -8.04 66.29 -5.10
CA LEU A 3 -6.93 65.35 -5.32
C LEU A 3 -6.56 64.65 -4.00
N LEU A 4 -6.79 65.30 -2.86
CA LEU A 4 -6.60 64.80 -1.51
C LEU A 4 -7.60 63.64 -1.16
N GLU A 5 -8.85 63.72 -1.56
CA GLU A 5 -9.84 62.65 -1.39
C GLU A 5 -9.45 61.39 -2.12
N CYS A 6 -8.96 61.52 -3.37
CA CYS A 6 -8.46 60.37 -4.15
C CYS A 6 -7.25 59.71 -3.49
N LEU A 7 -6.30 60.48 -2.97
CA LEU A 7 -5.12 59.99 -2.29
C LEU A 7 -5.46 59.24 -1.00
N VAL A 8 -6.37 59.78 -0.17
CA VAL A 8 -6.87 59.11 1.04
C VAL A 8 -7.62 57.82 0.67
N GLY A 9 -8.43 57.85 -0.37
CA GLY A 9 -9.17 56.65 -0.82
C GLY A 9 -8.21 55.54 -1.24
N ILE A 10 -7.17 55.84 -2.04
CA ILE A 10 -6.17 54.86 -2.49
C ILE A 10 -5.38 54.28 -1.31
N THR A 11 -4.99 55.09 -0.36
CA THR A 11 -4.22 54.64 0.82
C THR A 11 -5.07 53.73 1.71
N LEU A 12 -6.35 54.02 1.94
CA LEU A 12 -7.26 53.18 2.66
C LEU A 12 -7.51 51.85 1.95
N CYS A 13 -7.72 51.87 0.63
CA CYS A 13 -7.82 50.65 -0.17
C CYS A 13 -6.56 49.78 -0.09
N ALA A 14 -5.37 50.37 -0.20
CA ALA A 14 -4.13 49.63 -0.11
C ALA A 14 -3.93 48.99 1.29
N LEU A 15 -4.32 49.70 2.36
CA LEU A 15 -4.25 49.16 3.73
C LEU A 15 -5.19 47.96 3.93
N LEU A 16 -6.35 47.95 3.31
CA LEU A 16 -7.30 46.83 3.40
C LEU A 16 -6.95 45.68 2.47
N LEU A 17 -6.43 45.94 1.27
CA LEU A 17 -6.08 44.92 0.30
C LEU A 17 -4.90 44.04 0.75
N ASN A 18 -3.89 44.62 1.40
CA ASN A 18 -2.69 43.89 1.82
C ASN A 18 -3.01 42.71 2.78
N PRO A 19 -3.75 42.86 3.87
CA PRO A 19 -4.12 41.74 4.74
C PRO A 19 -5.03 40.73 4.01
N LEU A 20 -5.94 41.14 3.14
CA LEU A 20 -6.80 40.24 2.38
C LEU A 20 -5.98 39.33 1.45
N LEU A 21 -5.02 39.90 0.73
CA LEU A 21 -4.13 39.13 -0.13
C LEU A 21 -3.27 38.12 0.66
N LYS A 22 -2.76 38.50 1.83
CA LYS A 22 -2.01 37.58 2.70
C LYS A 22 -2.86 36.41 3.19
N VAL A 23 -4.09 36.71 3.66
CA VAL A 23 -5.03 35.66 4.11
C VAL A 23 -5.40 34.73 2.95
N SER A 24 -5.70 35.29 1.77
CA SER A 24 -6.03 34.51 0.58
C SER A 24 -4.88 33.58 0.14
N ALA A 25 -3.65 34.10 0.13
CA ALA A 25 -2.46 33.30 -0.17
C ALA A 25 -2.23 32.17 0.85
N HIS A 26 -2.44 32.47 2.15
CA HIS A 26 -2.34 31.45 3.21
C HIS A 26 -3.40 30.35 3.08
N LEU A 27 -4.63 30.73 2.79
CA LEU A 27 -5.72 29.78 2.56
C LEU A 27 -5.45 28.88 1.34
N ALA A 28 -4.98 29.46 0.24
CA ALA A 28 -4.59 28.70 -0.94
C ALA A 28 -3.47 27.69 -0.66
N ALA A 29 -2.44 28.10 0.10
CA ALA A 29 -1.37 27.20 0.52
C ALA A 29 -1.87 26.04 1.39
N LYS A 30 -2.77 26.33 2.33
CA LYS A 30 -3.41 25.30 3.19
C LYS A 30 -4.31 24.35 2.40
N GLN A 31 -5.02 24.84 1.41
CA GLN A 31 -5.82 24.00 0.53
C GLN A 31 -4.94 23.00 -0.24
N VAL A 32 -3.84 23.45 -0.84
CA VAL A 32 -2.90 22.57 -1.54
C VAL A 32 -2.30 21.52 -0.61
N GLU A 33 -1.94 21.89 0.63
CA GLU A 33 -1.45 20.95 1.64
C GLU A 33 -2.51 19.89 1.98
N HIS A 34 -3.77 20.31 2.15
CA HIS A 34 -4.89 19.42 2.42
C HIS A 34 -5.14 18.44 1.25
N GLU A 35 -5.18 18.94 0.02
CA GLU A 35 -5.37 18.10 -1.18
C GLU A 35 -4.26 17.05 -1.32
N LYS A 36 -3.00 17.41 -1.09
CA LYS A 36 -1.88 16.45 -1.08
C LYS A 36 -2.02 15.41 0.01
N THR A 37 -2.45 15.81 1.20
CA THR A 37 -2.67 14.88 2.31
C THR A 37 -3.78 13.88 1.98
N GLN A 38 -4.89 14.34 1.42
CA GLN A 38 -6.00 13.48 0.99
C GLN A 38 -5.57 12.50 -0.10
N LEU A 39 -4.75 12.94 -1.06
CA LEU A 39 -4.20 12.06 -2.09
C LEU A 39 -3.35 10.94 -1.46
N LEU A 40 -2.42 11.27 -0.55
CA LEU A 40 -1.59 10.28 0.13
C LEU A 40 -2.43 9.28 0.95
N ILE A 41 -3.47 9.76 1.64
CA ILE A 41 -4.40 8.90 2.38
C ILE A 41 -5.11 7.92 1.43
N SER A 42 -5.67 8.42 0.34
CA SER A 42 -6.38 7.60 -0.64
C SER A 42 -5.49 6.53 -1.28
N GLU A 43 -4.25 6.89 -1.63
CA GLU A 43 -3.28 5.93 -2.14
C GLU A 43 -2.90 4.87 -1.10
N ALA A 44 -2.68 5.27 0.16
CA ALA A 44 -2.38 4.34 1.25
C ALA A 44 -3.56 3.39 1.53
N GLU A 45 -4.79 3.88 1.55
CA GLU A 45 -5.99 3.05 1.71
C GLU A 45 -6.13 2.02 0.60
N ARG A 46 -5.91 2.43 -0.65
CA ARG A 46 -5.93 1.52 -1.80
C ARG A 46 -4.87 0.43 -1.68
N ALA A 47 -3.66 0.77 -1.26
CA ALA A 47 -2.60 -0.20 -1.05
C ALA A 47 -2.94 -1.19 0.06
N LEU A 48 -3.42 -0.68 1.21
CA LEU A 48 -3.83 -1.52 2.34
C LEU A 48 -4.99 -2.43 1.97
N GLU A 49 -5.92 -1.99 1.11
CA GLU A 49 -7.01 -2.84 0.63
C GLU A 49 -6.48 -3.97 -0.28
N LEU A 50 -5.58 -3.68 -1.22
CA LEU A 50 -4.96 -4.69 -2.08
C LEU A 50 -4.19 -5.73 -1.25
N MET A 51 -3.35 -5.28 -0.33
CA MET A 51 -2.61 -6.15 0.60
C MET A 51 -3.55 -6.96 1.49
N GLY A 52 -4.62 -6.35 1.98
CA GLY A 52 -5.63 -7.02 2.79
C GLY A 52 -6.38 -8.11 2.03
N ARG A 53 -6.71 -7.89 0.75
CA ARG A 53 -7.30 -8.91 -0.11
C ARG A 53 -6.37 -10.10 -0.31
N ALA A 54 -5.08 -9.83 -0.56
CA ALA A 54 -4.08 -10.87 -0.70
C ALA A 54 -3.96 -11.74 0.56
N ILE A 55 -3.96 -11.14 1.76
CA ILE A 55 -3.93 -11.88 3.03
C ILE A 55 -5.20 -12.73 3.22
N ARG A 56 -6.38 -12.20 2.88
CA ARG A 56 -7.65 -12.96 3.04
C ARG A 56 -7.72 -14.19 2.14
N ILE A 57 -7.17 -14.13 0.91
CA ILE A 57 -7.17 -15.26 -0.02
C ILE A 57 -6.03 -16.24 0.24
N ALA A 58 -5.03 -15.86 1.02
CA ALA A 58 -3.89 -16.72 1.33
C ALA A 58 -4.34 -18.09 1.86
N GLY A 59 -3.69 -19.14 1.39
CA GLY A 59 -4.01 -20.52 1.79
C GLY A 59 -5.29 -21.09 1.20
N TYR A 60 -6.01 -20.36 0.33
CA TYR A 60 -7.16 -20.92 -0.37
C TYR A 60 -6.74 -22.13 -1.18
N GLN A 61 -7.52 -23.22 -1.06
CA GLN A 61 -7.35 -24.47 -1.79
C GLN A 61 -8.64 -24.80 -2.54
N ASN A 62 -8.51 -25.08 -3.82
CA ASN A 62 -9.66 -25.49 -4.63
C ASN A 62 -9.97 -26.96 -4.38
N ILE A 63 -11.15 -27.25 -3.85
CA ILE A 63 -11.60 -28.60 -3.47
C ILE A 63 -11.64 -29.54 -4.68
N LYS A 64 -11.95 -29.04 -5.88
CA LYS A 64 -12.04 -29.87 -7.12
C LYS A 64 -10.66 -30.33 -7.60
N THR A 65 -9.61 -29.54 -7.34
CA THR A 65 -8.23 -29.88 -7.69
C THR A 65 -7.45 -30.46 -6.52
N TYR A 66 -8.06 -30.51 -5.34
CA TYR A 66 -7.46 -31.06 -4.15
C TYR A 66 -7.25 -32.55 -4.28
N ASN A 67 -6.01 -32.99 -4.34
CA ASN A 67 -5.64 -34.39 -4.32
C ASN A 67 -5.21 -34.80 -2.90
N PRO A 68 -6.02 -35.57 -2.16
CA PRO A 68 -5.72 -35.95 -0.78
C PRO A 68 -4.45 -36.81 -0.64
N SER A 69 -3.99 -37.43 -1.74
CA SER A 69 -2.75 -38.19 -1.79
C SER A 69 -1.50 -37.30 -1.79
N LYS A 70 -1.62 -36.05 -2.26
CA LYS A 70 -0.60 -35.03 -2.08
C LYS A 70 -0.86 -34.35 -0.74
N LYS A 71 -0.32 -34.93 0.36
CA LYS A 71 -0.25 -34.21 1.64
C LYS A 71 0.30 -32.81 1.32
N VAL A 72 -0.55 -31.80 1.45
CA VAL A 72 -0.05 -30.43 1.47
C VAL A 72 0.89 -30.40 2.65
N ASP A 73 2.17 -30.29 2.37
CA ASP A 73 3.18 -30.19 3.43
C ASP A 73 2.68 -29.13 4.41
N ALA A 74 2.41 -29.55 5.64
CA ALA A 74 2.00 -28.64 6.72
C ALA A 74 3.05 -27.53 6.95
N SER A 75 4.24 -27.71 6.35
CA SER A 75 5.33 -26.73 6.30
C SER A 75 5.14 -25.65 5.22
N LYS A 76 4.14 -25.77 4.31
CA LYS A 76 3.90 -24.71 3.32
C LYS A 76 3.34 -23.47 3.99
N GLN A 77 4.21 -22.54 4.19
CA GLN A 77 3.87 -21.22 4.72
C GLN A 77 3.19 -20.41 3.62
N PHE A 78 1.84 -20.39 3.60
CA PHE A 78 1.06 -19.65 2.61
C PHE A 78 1.19 -18.13 2.73
N ILE A 79 1.62 -17.65 3.88
CA ILE A 79 2.01 -16.27 4.11
C ILE A 79 3.43 -16.29 4.66
N GLN A 80 4.32 -15.58 4.00
CA GLN A 80 5.70 -15.39 4.46
C GLN A 80 5.94 -13.91 4.68
N VAL A 81 6.28 -13.53 5.89
CA VAL A 81 6.66 -12.17 6.28
C VAL A 81 8.16 -12.10 6.47
N ASN A 82 8.81 -11.20 5.77
CA ASN A 82 10.25 -10.95 5.90
C ASN A 82 10.45 -9.56 6.49
N LYS A 83 11.08 -9.52 7.64
CA LYS A 83 11.30 -8.28 8.38
C LYS A 83 12.50 -7.50 7.84
N LYS A 84 12.34 -6.18 7.67
CA LYS A 84 13.41 -5.23 7.35
C LYS A 84 14.18 -5.52 6.06
N VAL A 85 13.57 -6.21 5.09
CA VAL A 85 14.21 -6.59 3.81
C VAL A 85 14.10 -5.47 2.77
N GLY A 86 13.05 -4.66 2.85
CA GLY A 86 12.76 -3.60 1.89
C GLY A 86 13.54 -2.31 2.15
N TYR A 87 13.29 -1.33 1.27
CA TYR A 87 13.89 0.00 1.36
C TYR A 87 13.60 0.66 2.72
N ARG A 88 14.62 1.30 3.31
CA ARG A 88 14.59 1.93 4.65
C ARG A 88 14.17 0.98 5.78
N GLY A 89 14.44 -0.30 5.65
CA GLY A 89 14.06 -1.29 6.66
C GLY A 89 12.58 -1.63 6.66
N SER A 90 11.88 -1.38 5.57
CA SER A 90 10.50 -1.82 5.36
C SER A 90 10.41 -3.34 5.38
N ASP A 91 9.30 -3.85 5.92
CA ASP A 91 8.99 -5.27 5.83
C ASP A 91 8.52 -5.62 4.40
N SER A 92 8.53 -6.90 4.09
CA SER A 92 7.89 -7.45 2.90
C SER A 92 7.07 -8.67 3.27
N PHE A 93 6.07 -8.98 2.47
CA PHE A 93 5.36 -10.24 2.64
C PHE A 93 4.91 -10.81 1.29
N SER A 94 4.74 -12.11 1.27
CA SER A 94 4.17 -12.80 0.11
C SER A 94 3.10 -13.78 0.53
N VAL A 95 2.14 -14.00 -0.36
CA VAL A 95 1.03 -14.92 -0.16
C VAL A 95 0.95 -15.90 -1.31
N GLN A 96 0.48 -17.11 -1.02
CA GLN A 96 0.22 -18.15 -2.00
C GLN A 96 -1.20 -18.67 -1.82
N HIS A 97 -1.88 -18.96 -2.93
CA HIS A 97 -3.22 -19.52 -2.95
C HIS A 97 -3.46 -20.35 -4.23
N ALA A 98 -4.36 -21.31 -4.19
CA ALA A 98 -4.81 -22.00 -5.40
C ALA A 98 -5.73 -21.08 -6.22
N LEU A 99 -5.90 -21.39 -7.50
CA LEU A 99 -6.87 -20.70 -8.34
C LEU A 99 -8.29 -21.13 -7.97
N SER A 100 -9.22 -20.17 -7.95
CA SER A 100 -10.65 -20.45 -7.82
C SER A 100 -11.24 -21.00 -9.12
N ASP A 101 -12.50 -21.42 -9.10
CA ASP A 101 -13.25 -21.79 -10.30
C ASP A 101 -13.69 -20.56 -11.13
N GLY A 102 -13.53 -19.37 -10.57
CA GLY A 102 -13.83 -18.10 -11.22
C GLY A 102 -12.61 -17.43 -11.83
N VAL A 103 -12.69 -16.13 -12.01
CA VAL A 103 -11.57 -15.31 -12.48
C VAL A 103 -10.90 -14.65 -11.27
N ASP A 104 -9.71 -15.13 -10.95
CA ASP A 104 -8.86 -14.51 -9.94
C ASP A 104 -7.95 -13.46 -10.59
N PHE A 105 -7.63 -12.43 -9.84
CA PHE A 105 -6.76 -11.37 -10.29
C PHE A 105 -5.53 -11.24 -9.37
N ASP A 106 -4.41 -10.90 -9.98
CA ASP A 106 -3.22 -10.51 -9.23
C ASP A 106 -3.34 -9.07 -8.68
N CYS A 107 -2.34 -8.63 -7.93
CA CYS A 107 -2.29 -7.29 -7.34
C CYS A 107 -2.23 -6.14 -8.36
N ILE A 108 -2.09 -6.43 -9.65
CA ILE A 108 -2.04 -5.47 -10.76
C ILE A 108 -3.34 -5.48 -11.57
N GLY A 109 -4.22 -6.47 -11.33
CA GLY A 109 -5.47 -6.64 -12.07
C GLY A 109 -5.36 -7.57 -13.29
N ASN A 110 -4.26 -8.30 -13.45
CA ASN A 110 -4.18 -9.34 -14.49
C ASN A 110 -4.92 -10.59 -14.02
N ALA A 111 -5.65 -11.22 -14.96
CA ALA A 111 -6.29 -12.51 -14.70
C ALA A 111 -5.22 -13.59 -14.42
N LEU A 112 -5.42 -14.32 -13.35
CA LEU A 112 -4.59 -15.44 -12.94
C LEU A 112 -5.06 -16.70 -13.71
N THR A 113 -4.16 -17.25 -14.51
CA THR A 113 -4.35 -18.49 -15.27
C THR A 113 -3.36 -19.54 -14.77
N LYS A 114 -3.54 -20.80 -15.15
CA LYS A 114 -2.64 -21.89 -14.74
C LYS A 114 -1.18 -21.62 -15.08
N ASP A 115 -0.92 -20.95 -16.20
CA ASP A 115 0.44 -20.59 -16.65
C ASP A 115 1.10 -19.58 -15.70
N ARG A 116 0.31 -18.81 -14.96
CA ARG A 116 0.76 -17.83 -13.94
C ARG A 116 0.83 -18.42 -12.54
N THR A 117 0.96 -19.73 -12.45
CA THR A 117 1.12 -20.43 -11.18
C THR A 117 2.44 -21.18 -11.13
N ARG A 118 2.91 -21.43 -9.92
CA ARG A 118 4.04 -22.31 -9.65
C ARG A 118 3.58 -23.42 -8.72
N LYS A 119 3.67 -24.68 -9.18
CA LYS A 119 3.15 -25.85 -8.44
C LYS A 119 1.67 -25.72 -8.09
N ASP A 120 0.84 -25.26 -9.06
CA ASP A 120 -0.60 -25.01 -8.94
C ASP A 120 -0.99 -23.92 -7.93
N LEU A 121 -0.04 -23.08 -7.49
CA LEU A 121 -0.27 -21.94 -6.60
C LEU A 121 0.07 -20.64 -7.30
N ALA A 122 -0.85 -19.68 -7.22
CA ALA A 122 -0.60 -18.29 -7.55
C ALA A 122 0.25 -17.63 -6.43
N TYR A 123 1.05 -16.68 -6.81
CA TYR A 123 1.94 -15.94 -5.92
C TYR A 123 1.67 -14.45 -6.02
N GLN A 124 1.55 -13.79 -4.88
CA GLN A 124 1.47 -12.34 -4.78
C GLN A 124 2.41 -11.87 -3.67
N GLY A 125 3.31 -10.95 -3.97
CA GLY A 125 4.24 -10.38 -3.00
C GLY A 125 4.14 -8.86 -2.97
N PHE A 126 4.49 -8.29 -1.83
CA PHE A 126 4.55 -6.85 -1.62
C PHE A 126 5.87 -6.49 -0.94
N VAL A 127 6.60 -5.60 -1.55
CA VAL A 127 7.89 -5.12 -1.05
C VAL A 127 8.04 -3.64 -1.37
N VAL A 128 8.70 -2.91 -0.49
CA VAL A 128 9.08 -1.52 -0.77
C VAL A 128 10.51 -1.51 -1.28
N GLU A 129 10.70 -0.99 -2.47
CA GLU A 129 12.02 -0.84 -3.08
C GLU A 129 12.36 0.65 -3.25
N ARG A 130 13.63 0.93 -3.49
CA ARG A 130 14.05 2.28 -3.86
C ARG A 130 13.41 2.64 -5.19
N GLN A 131 12.90 3.86 -5.32
CA GLN A 131 12.28 4.33 -6.54
C GLN A 131 13.24 4.18 -7.74
N ALA A 132 12.77 3.51 -8.79
CA ALA A 132 13.52 3.30 -10.02
C ALA A 132 13.73 4.63 -10.77
N GLY A 133 14.83 4.72 -11.54
CA GLY A 133 15.13 5.89 -12.37
C GLY A 133 15.71 7.10 -11.61
N VAL A 134 15.85 7.02 -10.29
CA VAL A 134 16.49 8.08 -9.49
C VAL A 134 17.98 7.76 -9.30
N ALA A 135 18.83 8.69 -9.66
CA ALA A 135 20.28 8.53 -9.56
C ALA A 135 20.74 8.19 -8.13
N LYS A 136 21.78 7.36 -7.98
CA LYS A 136 22.36 7.07 -6.68
C LYS A 136 22.89 8.37 -6.05
N GLY A 137 22.50 8.62 -4.80
CA GLY A 137 22.87 9.86 -4.08
C GLY A 137 21.85 10.98 -4.17
N SER A 138 20.90 10.95 -5.11
CA SER A 138 19.81 11.91 -5.16
C SER A 138 18.83 11.69 -4.02
N LYS A 139 18.25 12.78 -3.52
CA LYS A 139 17.20 12.76 -2.51
C LYS A 139 15.95 12.12 -3.12
N VAL A 140 15.49 11.02 -2.54
CA VAL A 140 14.31 10.28 -3.00
C VAL A 140 13.15 10.53 -2.05
N ASN A 141 11.99 10.82 -2.60
CA ASN A 141 10.76 11.06 -1.86
C ASN A 141 10.08 9.73 -1.51
N GLY A 142 10.64 8.98 -0.55
CA GLY A 142 10.19 7.64 -0.23
C GLY A 142 10.65 6.58 -1.23
N GLY A 143 10.19 5.34 -1.05
CA GLY A 143 10.36 4.23 -1.97
C GLY A 143 9.15 4.01 -2.85
N SER A 144 9.17 2.92 -3.62
CA SER A 144 8.05 2.42 -4.40
C SER A 144 7.51 1.14 -3.79
N LEU A 145 6.21 1.05 -3.58
CA LEU A 145 5.56 -0.22 -3.27
C LEU A 145 5.46 -1.04 -4.54
N ILE A 146 6.09 -2.18 -4.54
CA ILE A 146 6.15 -3.13 -5.64
C ILE A 146 5.19 -4.29 -5.36
N CYS A 147 4.35 -4.60 -6.34
CA CYS A 147 3.64 -5.86 -6.41
C CYS A 147 4.51 -6.87 -7.16
N GLN A 148 4.63 -8.05 -6.61
CA GLN A 148 5.28 -9.20 -7.20
C GLN A 148 4.23 -10.23 -7.59
N SER A 149 4.17 -10.61 -8.85
CA SER A 149 3.29 -11.67 -9.36
C SER A 149 4.06 -12.59 -10.31
N LEU A 150 3.45 -13.69 -10.74
CA LEU A 150 4.06 -14.58 -11.72
C LEU A 150 3.62 -14.21 -13.15
N ASP A 151 4.56 -14.19 -14.08
CA ASP A 151 4.28 -14.08 -15.51
C ASP A 151 3.74 -15.42 -16.07
N ARG A 152 3.39 -15.45 -17.37
CA ARG A 152 2.91 -16.67 -18.03
C ARG A 152 3.94 -17.80 -18.11
N GLN A 153 5.18 -17.54 -17.84
CA GLN A 153 6.28 -18.52 -17.77
C GLN A 153 6.59 -18.92 -16.32
N GLY A 154 5.79 -18.48 -15.34
CA GLY A 154 6.00 -18.76 -13.91
C GLY A 154 7.22 -18.04 -13.31
N ARG A 155 7.74 -16.99 -13.97
CA ARG A 155 8.83 -16.14 -13.45
C ARG A 155 8.26 -14.99 -12.66
N LEU A 156 9.02 -14.53 -11.66
CA LEU A 156 8.61 -13.39 -10.85
C LEU A 156 8.66 -12.10 -11.67
N GLN A 157 7.55 -11.38 -11.69
CA GLN A 157 7.39 -10.07 -12.32
C GLN A 157 7.15 -9.02 -11.22
N ASN A 158 7.89 -7.92 -11.29
CA ASN A 158 7.76 -6.78 -10.38
C ASN A 158 7.02 -5.64 -11.09
N THR A 159 6.01 -5.08 -10.45
CA THR A 159 5.28 -3.91 -10.96
C THR A 159 5.08 -2.89 -9.86
N THR A 160 5.40 -1.65 -10.14
CA THR A 160 5.20 -0.54 -9.21
C THR A 160 3.71 -0.25 -9.06
N LEU A 161 3.21 -0.30 -7.83
CA LEU A 161 1.84 0.08 -7.49
C LEU A 161 1.73 1.58 -7.21
N MET A 162 2.66 2.10 -6.42
CA MET A 162 2.70 3.51 -6.04
C MET A 162 4.09 3.92 -5.58
N ASN A 163 4.32 5.23 -5.55
CA ASN A 163 5.54 5.85 -5.04
C ASN A 163 5.27 6.58 -3.71
N GLY A 164 6.30 7.12 -3.10
CA GLY A 164 6.16 7.90 -1.87
C GLY A 164 5.97 7.06 -0.61
N VAL A 165 6.24 5.76 -0.66
CA VAL A 165 6.20 4.89 0.51
C VAL A 165 7.47 5.03 1.33
N ASN A 166 7.35 5.54 2.54
CA ASN A 166 8.48 5.69 3.44
C ASN A 166 8.77 4.39 4.19
N HIS A 167 7.73 3.72 4.68
CA HIS A 167 7.87 2.49 5.44
C HIS A 167 6.63 1.60 5.30
N LEU A 168 6.84 0.30 5.12
CA LEU A 168 5.83 -0.76 5.23
C LEU A 168 6.15 -1.61 6.46
N PHE A 169 5.15 -1.83 7.27
CA PHE A 169 5.22 -2.63 8.48
C PHE A 169 4.17 -3.75 8.42
N VAL A 170 4.57 -4.97 8.75
CA VAL A 170 3.69 -6.14 8.75
C VAL A 170 3.93 -6.93 10.03
N GLU A 171 2.93 -7.03 10.89
CA GLU A 171 3.01 -7.77 12.14
C GLU A 171 1.95 -8.88 12.19
N GLU A 172 2.36 -10.08 12.55
CA GLU A 172 1.42 -11.15 12.89
C GLU A 172 1.00 -10.99 14.36
N ILE A 173 -0.29 -10.75 14.57
CA ILE A 173 -0.87 -10.63 15.90
C ILE A 173 -1.24 -12.05 16.34
N GLN A 174 -0.56 -12.54 17.35
CA GLN A 174 -0.94 -13.79 17.99
C GLN A 174 -2.24 -13.57 18.76
N SER A 175 -3.32 -14.24 18.34
CA SER A 175 -4.53 -14.30 19.17
C SER A 175 -4.20 -15.02 20.47
N PRO A 176 -4.53 -14.47 21.65
CA PRO A 176 -4.37 -15.19 22.90
C PRO A 176 -5.15 -16.50 22.78
N ARG A 177 -4.47 -17.63 23.00
CA ARG A 177 -5.04 -18.98 22.95
C ARG A 177 -6.17 -19.09 23.96
N GLY A 178 -7.39 -18.80 23.49
CA GLY A 178 -8.64 -19.06 24.18
C GLY A 178 -9.39 -20.14 23.42
N SER A 179 -9.39 -21.34 23.99
CA SER A 179 -10.43 -22.37 23.86
C SER A 179 -11.19 -22.41 22.52
N GLY A 180 -10.76 -23.25 21.59
CA GLY A 180 -11.65 -23.85 20.57
C GLY A 180 -11.62 -23.30 19.17
N ASP A 181 -11.08 -22.13 18.93
CA ASP A 181 -11.01 -21.57 17.59
C ASP A 181 -9.66 -21.95 16.94
N LYS A 182 -9.72 -22.77 15.88
CA LYS A 182 -8.56 -23.16 15.09
C LYS A 182 -8.09 -21.93 14.33
N GLY A 183 -7.29 -21.12 15.05
CA GLY A 183 -6.19 -20.35 14.55
C GLY A 183 -6.38 -19.48 13.33
N GLN A 184 -7.39 -18.60 13.26
CA GLN A 184 -7.30 -17.48 12.32
C GLN A 184 -6.06 -16.65 12.65
N ARG A 185 -5.15 -16.52 11.70
CA ARG A 185 -4.01 -15.62 11.86
C ARG A 185 -4.47 -14.20 11.53
N VAL A 186 -4.04 -13.28 12.36
CA VAL A 186 -4.37 -11.85 12.22
C VAL A 186 -3.09 -11.08 11.92
N TYR A 187 -3.12 -10.26 10.90
CA TYR A 187 -1.99 -9.43 10.49
C TYR A 187 -2.36 -7.96 10.62
N ARG A 188 -1.48 -7.19 11.23
CA ARG A 188 -1.52 -5.73 11.21
C ARG A 188 -0.58 -5.25 10.12
N LEU A 189 -1.11 -4.48 9.19
CA LEU A 189 -0.40 -3.80 8.13
C LEU A 189 -0.33 -2.32 8.46
N GLY A 190 0.86 -1.74 8.45
CA GLY A 190 1.06 -0.29 8.59
C GLY A 190 1.81 0.25 7.38
N LEU A 191 1.31 1.34 6.83
CA LEU A 191 1.89 2.02 5.68
C LEU A 191 2.13 3.50 6.01
N GLN A 192 3.38 3.92 5.89
CA GLN A 192 3.77 5.31 6.02
C GLN A 192 4.07 5.89 4.64
N MET A 193 3.33 6.93 4.26
CA MET A 193 3.50 7.65 3.01
C MET A 193 4.13 9.01 3.24
N THR A 194 4.83 9.54 2.25
CA THR A 194 5.44 10.87 2.30
C THR A 194 5.42 11.56 0.93
N ASP A 195 5.27 12.89 0.94
CA ASP A 195 5.48 13.72 -0.25
C ASP A 195 6.96 14.04 -0.48
N GLY A 196 7.84 13.56 0.44
CA GLY A 196 9.28 13.79 0.42
C GLY A 196 9.74 15.17 0.89
N VAL A 197 8.82 16.03 1.30
CA VAL A 197 9.13 17.38 1.82
C VAL A 197 8.78 17.46 3.31
N LEU A 198 7.52 17.57 3.64
CA LEU A 198 7.04 17.76 5.02
C LEU A 198 5.88 16.86 5.39
N LEU A 199 5.07 16.44 4.41
CA LEU A 199 3.88 15.67 4.68
C LEU A 199 4.22 14.19 4.91
N GLN A 200 3.67 13.65 5.99
CA GLN A 200 3.72 12.22 6.30
C GLN A 200 2.34 11.77 6.75
N VAL A 201 1.91 10.65 6.19
CA VAL A 201 0.64 10.00 6.54
C VAL A 201 0.95 8.58 6.98
N HIS A 202 0.37 8.16 8.09
CA HIS A 202 0.49 6.80 8.60
C HIS A 202 -0.90 6.19 8.72
N LEU A 203 -1.14 5.08 8.03
CA LEU A 203 -2.37 4.30 8.14
C LEU A 203 -2.06 2.87 8.53
N GLU A 204 -2.96 2.30 9.32
CA GLU A 204 -2.89 0.91 9.73
C GLU A 204 -4.20 0.19 9.41
N ARG A 205 -4.09 -1.09 9.09
CA ARG A 205 -5.24 -1.97 8.89
C ARG A 205 -4.94 -3.35 9.45
N THR A 206 -5.89 -3.89 10.19
CA THR A 206 -5.83 -5.26 10.70
C THR A 206 -6.67 -6.17 9.82
N VAL A 207 -6.11 -7.30 9.42
CA VAL A 207 -6.73 -8.26 8.50
C VAL A 207 -6.58 -9.67 9.05
N ALA A 208 -7.68 -10.41 9.12
CA ALA A 208 -7.67 -11.82 9.46
C ALA A 208 -7.62 -12.69 8.20
N THR A 209 -6.92 -13.82 8.26
CA THR A 209 -6.93 -14.84 7.22
C THR A 209 -8.27 -15.60 7.23
N ARG A 210 -8.71 -16.09 6.08
CA ARG A 210 -9.93 -16.90 6.00
C ARG A 210 -9.66 -18.39 5.85
N ASN A 211 -8.56 -18.74 5.20
CA ASN A 211 -8.31 -20.11 4.73
C ASN A 211 -7.10 -20.75 5.44
N LEU A 212 -6.52 -20.07 6.40
CA LEU A 212 -5.43 -20.60 7.21
C LEU A 212 -5.97 -20.97 8.60
N PRO A 213 -5.66 -22.19 9.07
CA PRO A 213 -5.97 -22.60 10.42
C PRO A 213 -5.09 -21.89 11.45
#